data_934670c76a8e9db90169bf53be3169ee
#
_entry.id   934670c76a8e9db90169bf53be3169ee
#
_cell.length_a   1.000
_cell.length_b   1.000
_cell.length_c   1.000
_cell.angle_alpha   90.00
_cell.angle_beta   90.00
_cell.angle_gamma   90.00
#
_symmetry.space_group_name_H-M   'P 1'
#
loop_
_entity.id
_entity.type
_entity.pdbx_description
1 polymer ?
#
loop_
_entity_poly.entity_id
_entity_poly.type
_entity_poly.pdbx_seq_one_letter_code
_entity_poly.pdbx_strand_id
1 'polypeptide(L)'
;MNNLNLLQPYRNEPSANVIYGPIQPQLLREEVLADLLEASAQRDPEHVALIFGERHVSYRELDRQADQVASALIEAGVRPGQIVGLWLPRGIELLVMQAGIAKTGAAWLPLDQDTPVERLQICLEDADAVGVVCCETLRPLLAHTGLTVWTAEVLLMQSYTAPVRRSGVSPDHPAYVIYTSGSTGKPKG
;
A
#
# COMPACT_ATOMS: atom_id res chain seq x y z
N MET A 1 25.48 6.92 -16.09
CA MET A 1 25.23 6.07 -17.28
C MET A 1 23.71 5.94 -17.38
N ASN A 2 23.14 6.47 -18.45
CA ASN A 2 21.70 6.74 -18.58
C ASN A 2 20.86 5.46 -18.69
N ASN A 3 20.00 5.24 -17.71
CA ASN A 3 18.94 4.22 -17.77
C ASN A 3 17.75 4.65 -18.66
N LEU A 4 18.03 4.98 -19.92
CA LEU A 4 17.00 5.27 -20.93
C LEU A 4 16.37 4.00 -21.52
N ASN A 5 16.71 2.80 -21.00
CA ASN A 5 16.25 1.53 -21.56
C ASN A 5 14.96 0.98 -20.92
N LEU A 6 14.43 1.59 -19.87
CA LEU A 6 13.24 1.09 -19.16
C LEU A 6 11.91 1.49 -19.83
N LEU A 7 11.93 2.35 -20.85
CA LEU A 7 10.72 2.72 -21.61
C LEU A 7 10.57 1.96 -22.93
N GLN A 8 11.38 0.94 -23.19
CA GLN A 8 11.36 0.20 -24.45
C GLN A 8 10.30 -0.91 -24.62
N PRO A 9 9.64 -1.49 -23.63
CA PRO A 9 8.68 -2.56 -23.89
C PRO A 9 7.37 -2.10 -24.57
N TYR A 10 7.08 -0.81 -24.66
CA TYR A 10 5.86 -0.31 -25.32
C TYR A 10 6.05 0.31 -26.70
N ARG A 11 7.24 0.16 -27.30
CA ARG A 11 7.50 0.58 -28.70
C ARG A 11 7.26 -0.54 -29.69
N ASN A 12 6.13 -1.25 -29.61
CA ASN A 12 5.67 -2.07 -30.72
C ASN A 12 4.61 -1.28 -31.47
N GLU A 13 5.01 -0.74 -32.63
CA GLU A 13 4.27 -0.09 -33.71
C GLU A 13 3.10 0.82 -33.26
N PRO A 14 3.08 2.10 -33.66
CA PRO A 14 1.96 2.97 -33.37
C PRO A 14 0.72 2.39 -34.05
N SER A 15 -0.18 1.77 -33.29
CA SER A 15 -1.49 1.48 -33.81
C SER A 15 -2.13 2.84 -34.17
N ALA A 16 -2.74 2.93 -35.35
CA ALA A 16 -3.32 4.19 -35.89
C ALA A 16 -4.35 4.85 -34.95
N ASN A 17 -4.71 4.20 -33.85
CA ASN A 17 -5.73 4.60 -32.90
C ASN A 17 -5.18 5.01 -31.51
N VAL A 18 -3.85 5.13 -31.34
CA VAL A 18 -3.26 5.53 -30.06
C VAL A 18 -2.60 6.91 -30.20
N ILE A 19 -3.10 7.88 -29.44
CA ILE A 19 -2.50 9.22 -29.36
C ILE A 19 -1.52 9.19 -28.17
N TYR A 20 -0.25 9.39 -28.48
CA TYR A 20 0.80 9.50 -27.46
C TYR A 20 0.98 10.98 -27.07
N GLY A 21 1.03 11.24 -25.76
CA GLY A 21 1.45 12.55 -25.26
C GLY A 21 2.95 12.81 -25.47
N PRO A 22 3.41 14.05 -25.32
CA PRO A 22 4.83 14.37 -25.41
C PRO A 22 5.60 13.67 -24.29
N ILE A 23 6.73 13.08 -24.64
CA ILE A 23 7.65 12.49 -23.65
C ILE A 23 8.38 13.65 -22.95
N GLN A 24 8.18 13.76 -21.64
CA GLN A 24 8.80 14.80 -20.80
C GLN A 24 9.62 14.14 -19.66
N PRO A 25 10.85 13.68 -19.94
CA PRO A 25 11.67 12.97 -18.95
C PRO A 25 11.93 13.78 -17.67
N GLN A 26 11.95 15.13 -17.77
CA GLN A 26 12.13 16.03 -16.63
C GLN A 26 10.97 16.01 -15.61
N LEU A 27 9.82 15.42 -15.97
CA LEU A 27 8.67 15.23 -15.05
C LEU A 27 8.69 13.87 -14.35
N LEU A 28 9.57 12.96 -14.79
CA LEU A 28 9.75 11.67 -14.11
C LEU A 28 10.46 11.91 -12.77
N ARG A 29 9.90 11.33 -11.72
CA ARG A 29 10.42 11.37 -10.36
C ARG A 29 10.74 9.96 -9.90
N GLU A 30 11.78 9.84 -9.08
CA GLU A 30 12.17 8.58 -8.45
C GLU A 30 11.55 8.42 -7.06
N GLU A 31 10.85 9.47 -6.57
CA GLU A 31 10.18 9.44 -5.26
C GLU A 31 8.99 8.48 -5.27
N VAL A 32 8.88 7.69 -4.21
CA VAL A 32 7.72 6.84 -3.95
C VAL A 32 6.77 7.51 -2.95
N LEU A 33 5.54 6.97 -2.79
CA LEU A 33 4.53 7.57 -1.91
C LEU A 33 5.02 7.81 -0.48
N ALA A 34 5.85 6.92 0.05
CA ALA A 34 6.41 7.07 1.38
C ALA A 34 7.36 8.26 1.50
N ASP A 35 8.15 8.58 0.45
CA ASP A 35 9.03 9.76 0.44
C ASP A 35 8.22 11.05 0.50
N LEU A 36 7.06 11.09 -0.19
CA LEU A 36 6.16 12.25 -0.17
C LEU A 36 5.54 12.46 1.21
N LEU A 37 5.18 11.38 1.91
CA LEU A 37 4.67 11.45 3.28
C LEU A 37 5.76 11.98 4.24
N GLU A 38 6.95 11.40 4.19
CA GLU A 38 8.08 11.82 5.02
C GLU A 38 8.46 13.28 4.78
N ALA A 39 8.53 13.72 3.51
CA ALA A 39 8.80 15.12 3.16
C ALA A 39 7.72 16.06 3.70
N SER A 40 6.46 15.63 3.71
CA SER A 40 5.35 16.41 4.26
C SER A 40 5.44 16.50 5.78
N ALA A 41 5.75 15.40 6.45
CA ALA A 41 5.92 15.33 7.90
C ALA A 41 7.14 16.17 8.39
N GLN A 42 8.21 16.22 7.59
CA GLN A 42 9.37 17.07 7.88
C GLN A 42 9.09 18.56 7.67
N ARG A 43 8.33 18.90 6.62
CA ARG A 43 8.04 20.29 6.26
C ARG A 43 7.08 20.97 7.24
N ASP A 44 6.01 20.26 7.63
CA ASP A 44 4.96 20.81 8.51
C ASP A 44 4.38 19.70 9.41
N PRO A 45 5.15 19.29 10.43
CA PRO A 45 4.80 18.12 11.27
C PRO A 45 3.50 18.28 12.06
N GLU A 46 3.17 19.50 12.46
CA GLU A 46 1.97 19.76 13.29
C GLU A 46 0.71 20.00 12.45
N HIS A 47 0.85 20.13 11.13
CA HIS A 47 -0.31 20.27 10.27
C HIS A 47 -1.17 19.01 10.28
N VAL A 48 -2.49 19.19 10.22
CA VAL A 48 -3.44 18.07 10.20
C VAL A 48 -3.33 17.32 8.89
N ALA A 49 -2.98 16.05 8.98
CA ALA A 49 -2.88 15.13 7.84
C ALA A 49 -4.18 14.36 7.60
N LEU A 50 -4.86 13.93 8.66
CA LEU A 50 -6.09 13.13 8.57
C LEU A 50 -7.17 13.71 9.47
N ILE A 51 -8.41 13.68 8.97
CA ILE A 51 -9.62 14.05 9.73
C ILE A 51 -10.66 12.93 9.53
N PHE A 52 -11.19 12.40 10.63
CA PHE A 52 -12.29 11.45 10.62
C PHE A 52 -13.21 11.71 11.82
N GLY A 53 -14.39 12.25 11.54
CA GLY A 53 -15.27 12.79 12.60
C GLY A 53 -14.58 13.92 13.38
N GLU A 54 -14.51 13.77 14.69
CA GLU A 54 -13.81 14.72 15.58
C GLU A 54 -12.33 14.39 15.80
N ARG A 55 -11.85 13.25 15.26
CA ARG A 55 -10.45 12.86 15.40
C ARG A 55 -9.60 13.52 14.33
N HIS A 56 -8.52 14.15 14.77
CA HIS A 56 -7.50 14.75 13.90
C HIS A 56 -6.16 14.09 14.19
N VAL A 57 -5.38 13.82 13.13
CA VAL A 57 -4.03 13.26 13.22
C VAL A 57 -3.09 14.17 12.45
N SER A 58 -2.00 14.60 13.08
CA SER A 58 -0.97 15.43 12.43
C SER A 58 -0.08 14.58 11.50
N TYR A 59 0.67 15.25 10.60
CA TYR A 59 1.67 14.58 9.77
C TYR A 59 2.72 13.85 10.60
N ARG A 60 3.18 14.44 11.70
CA ARG A 60 4.12 13.80 12.64
C ARG A 60 3.58 12.49 13.18
N GLU A 61 2.33 12.52 13.64
CA GLU A 61 1.73 11.33 14.24
C GLU A 61 1.41 10.26 13.20
N LEU A 62 0.94 10.65 12.00
CA LEU A 62 0.73 9.73 10.88
C LEU A 62 2.04 9.05 10.49
N ASP A 63 3.12 9.82 10.33
CA ASP A 63 4.43 9.32 9.95
C ASP A 63 4.99 8.33 11.00
N ARG A 64 4.90 8.70 12.29
CA ARG A 64 5.30 7.86 13.42
C ARG A 64 4.52 6.54 13.46
N GLN A 65 3.20 6.57 13.32
CA GLN A 65 2.35 5.37 13.31
C GLN A 65 2.64 4.51 12.08
N ALA A 66 2.86 5.12 10.93
CA ALA A 66 3.23 4.43 9.71
C ALA A 66 4.59 3.70 9.87
N ASP A 67 5.56 4.31 10.56
CA ASP A 67 6.85 3.66 10.87
C ASP A 67 6.67 2.46 11.81
N GLN A 68 5.79 2.54 12.81
CA GLN A 68 5.47 1.39 13.68
C GLN A 68 4.92 0.22 12.87
N VAL A 69 3.93 0.49 12.02
CA VAL A 69 3.31 -0.52 11.15
C VAL A 69 4.33 -1.11 10.20
N ALA A 70 5.13 -0.27 9.54
CA ALA A 70 6.15 -0.71 8.59
C ALA A 70 7.21 -1.59 9.27
N SER A 71 7.70 -1.21 10.46
CA SER A 71 8.66 -1.99 11.24
C SER A 71 8.12 -3.38 11.53
N ALA A 72 6.89 -3.46 12.06
CA ALA A 72 6.24 -4.72 12.39
C ALA A 72 6.04 -5.63 11.16
N LEU A 73 5.63 -5.06 10.02
CA LEU A 73 5.45 -5.81 8.78
C LEU A 73 6.79 -6.31 8.21
N ILE A 74 7.85 -5.50 8.27
CA ILE A 74 9.19 -5.89 7.84
C ILE A 74 9.73 -7.03 8.72
N GLU A 75 9.55 -6.96 10.04
CA GLU A 75 9.91 -8.03 10.99
C GLU A 75 9.12 -9.30 10.71
N ALA A 76 7.83 -9.17 10.33
CA ALA A 76 6.98 -10.29 9.91
C ALA A 76 7.34 -10.86 8.52
N GLY A 77 8.33 -10.28 7.83
CA GLY A 77 8.85 -10.79 6.56
C GLY A 77 8.36 -10.09 5.31
N VAL A 78 7.57 -9.03 5.40
CA VAL A 78 7.14 -8.24 4.22
C VAL A 78 8.34 -7.55 3.57
N ARG A 79 8.41 -7.58 2.24
CA ARG A 79 9.51 -7.04 1.42
C ARG A 79 8.99 -6.08 0.35
N PRO A 80 9.84 -5.18 -0.16
CA PRO A 80 9.51 -4.32 -1.29
C PRO A 80 9.00 -5.12 -2.50
N GLY A 81 8.01 -4.56 -3.20
CA GLY A 81 7.38 -5.16 -4.37
C GLY A 81 6.33 -6.24 -4.08
N GLN A 82 6.20 -6.69 -2.83
CA GLN A 82 5.14 -7.62 -2.43
C GLN A 82 3.78 -6.93 -2.27
N ILE A 83 2.72 -7.71 -2.18
CA ILE A 83 1.36 -7.20 -2.01
C ILE A 83 0.82 -7.62 -0.64
N VAL A 84 0.23 -6.66 0.08
CA VAL A 84 -0.42 -6.86 1.39
C VAL A 84 -1.89 -6.49 1.25
N GLY A 85 -2.79 -7.43 1.52
CA GLY A 85 -4.22 -7.15 1.60
C GLY A 85 -4.56 -6.17 2.72
N LEU A 86 -5.55 -5.33 2.51
CA LEU A 86 -5.99 -4.35 3.47
C LEU A 86 -7.52 -4.39 3.60
N TRP A 87 -8.00 -5.10 4.63
CA TRP A 87 -9.41 -5.33 4.88
C TRP A 87 -9.84 -4.68 6.19
N LEU A 88 -10.10 -3.38 6.12
CA LEU A 88 -10.43 -2.53 7.25
C LEU A 88 -11.63 -1.65 6.96
N PRO A 89 -12.43 -1.31 7.98
CA PRO A 89 -13.42 -0.26 7.86
C PRO A 89 -12.77 1.09 7.54
N ARG A 90 -13.53 1.99 6.96
CA ARG A 90 -13.08 3.37 6.71
C ARG A 90 -12.78 4.06 8.03
N GLY A 91 -11.62 4.72 8.10
CA GLY A 91 -11.17 5.41 9.31
C GLY A 91 -9.73 5.85 9.21
N ILE A 92 -9.21 6.42 10.29
CA ILE A 92 -7.81 6.83 10.41
C ILE A 92 -6.88 5.63 10.29
N GLU A 93 -7.24 4.51 10.92
CA GLU A 93 -6.47 3.27 10.94
C GLU A 93 -6.23 2.71 9.53
N LEU A 94 -7.23 2.80 8.64
CA LEU A 94 -7.09 2.41 7.24
C LEU A 94 -5.94 3.17 6.56
N LEU A 95 -5.90 4.50 6.72
CA LEU A 95 -4.89 5.35 6.08
C LEU A 95 -3.51 5.19 6.73
N VAL A 96 -3.47 4.97 8.04
CA VAL A 96 -2.22 4.63 8.75
C VAL A 96 -1.64 3.30 8.23
N MET A 97 -2.48 2.27 8.04
CA MET A 97 -2.02 0.98 7.49
C MET A 97 -1.55 1.14 6.03
N GLN A 98 -2.24 1.91 5.19
CA GLN A 98 -1.78 2.22 3.84
C GLN A 98 -0.40 2.88 3.85
N ALA A 99 -0.22 3.90 4.69
CA ALA A 99 1.07 4.59 4.84
C ALA A 99 2.17 3.64 5.34
N GLY A 100 1.86 2.79 6.32
CA GLY A 100 2.79 1.80 6.86
C GLY A 100 3.19 0.76 5.82
N ILE A 101 2.25 0.20 5.07
CA ILE A 101 2.53 -0.73 3.97
C ILE A 101 3.41 -0.05 2.92
N ALA A 102 3.08 1.18 2.49
CA ALA A 102 3.89 1.94 1.54
C ALA A 102 5.33 2.15 2.04
N LYS A 103 5.51 2.40 3.35
CA LYS A 103 6.85 2.53 3.95
C LYS A 103 7.67 1.24 3.93
N THR A 104 7.06 0.05 3.82
CA THR A 104 7.80 -1.20 3.57
C THR A 104 8.30 -1.31 2.14
N GLY A 105 7.75 -0.53 1.20
CA GLY A 105 7.94 -0.70 -0.24
C GLY A 105 7.01 -1.74 -0.86
N ALA A 106 6.08 -2.30 -0.09
CA ALA A 106 5.03 -3.18 -0.58
C ALA A 106 3.81 -2.37 -1.08
N ALA A 107 3.03 -3.00 -1.95
CA ALA A 107 1.75 -2.48 -2.41
C ALA A 107 0.62 -2.89 -1.45
N TRP A 108 -0.38 -2.02 -1.27
CA TRP A 108 -1.61 -2.44 -0.60
C TRP A 108 -2.68 -2.84 -1.61
N LEU A 109 -3.49 -3.85 -1.24
CA LEU A 109 -4.67 -4.28 -1.96
C LEU A 109 -5.89 -3.96 -1.10
N PRO A 110 -6.61 -2.87 -1.37
CA PRO A 110 -7.75 -2.49 -0.56
C PRO A 110 -8.94 -3.39 -0.84
N LEU A 111 -9.56 -3.89 0.22
CA LEU A 111 -10.77 -4.69 0.21
C LEU A 111 -11.82 -3.99 1.07
N ASP A 112 -13.03 -3.84 0.55
CA ASP A 112 -14.13 -3.26 1.31
C ASP A 112 -14.44 -4.16 2.52
N GLN A 113 -14.81 -3.55 3.67
CA GLN A 113 -15.12 -4.31 4.89
C GLN A 113 -16.26 -5.31 4.69
N ASP A 114 -17.18 -5.02 3.77
CA ASP A 114 -18.34 -5.87 3.46
C ASP A 114 -18.02 -6.93 2.38
N THR A 115 -16.74 -7.03 1.96
CA THR A 115 -16.31 -8.05 0.99
C THR A 115 -16.48 -9.44 1.60
N PRO A 116 -17.25 -10.35 0.97
CA PRO A 116 -17.34 -11.74 1.41
C PRO A 116 -15.94 -12.40 1.47
N VAL A 117 -15.73 -13.26 2.47
CA VAL A 117 -14.41 -13.90 2.72
C VAL A 117 -13.93 -14.69 1.52
N GLU A 118 -14.82 -15.39 0.83
CA GLU A 118 -14.48 -16.17 -0.36
C GLU A 118 -13.95 -15.27 -1.50
N ARG A 119 -14.56 -14.09 -1.67
CA ARG A 119 -14.09 -13.12 -2.66
C ARG A 119 -12.76 -12.50 -2.25
N LEU A 120 -12.60 -12.21 -0.96
CA LEU A 120 -11.34 -11.73 -0.40
C LEU A 120 -10.21 -12.71 -0.69
N GLN A 121 -10.41 -14.01 -0.41
CA GLN A 121 -9.43 -15.06 -0.70
C GLN A 121 -9.05 -15.09 -2.18
N ILE A 122 -10.04 -15.10 -3.09
CA ILE A 122 -9.78 -15.08 -4.54
C ILE A 122 -8.91 -13.89 -4.94
N CYS A 123 -9.18 -12.68 -4.42
CA CYS A 123 -8.39 -11.49 -4.75
C CYS A 123 -6.97 -11.58 -4.19
N LEU A 124 -6.81 -12.09 -2.96
CA LEU A 124 -5.49 -12.23 -2.33
C LEU A 124 -4.63 -13.29 -3.00
N GLU A 125 -5.24 -14.43 -3.38
CA GLU A 125 -4.56 -15.50 -4.11
C GLU A 125 -4.15 -15.06 -5.52
N ASP A 126 -5.06 -14.42 -6.26
CA ASP A 126 -4.78 -13.93 -7.63
C ASP A 126 -3.69 -12.85 -7.65
N ALA A 127 -3.61 -12.03 -6.60
CA ALA A 127 -2.58 -11.00 -6.43
C ALA A 127 -1.26 -11.54 -5.85
N ASP A 128 -1.16 -12.81 -5.49
CA ASP A 128 -0.02 -13.38 -4.75
C ASP A 128 0.31 -12.57 -3.47
N ALA A 129 -0.73 -12.16 -2.76
CA ALA A 129 -0.57 -11.36 -1.54
C ALA A 129 0.06 -12.19 -0.41
N VAL A 130 1.07 -11.62 0.26
CA VAL A 130 1.81 -12.30 1.35
C VAL A 130 1.02 -12.40 2.65
N GLY A 131 -0.09 -11.70 2.76
CA GLY A 131 -1.00 -11.72 3.90
C GLY A 131 -1.99 -10.56 3.85
N VAL A 132 -2.78 -10.41 4.90
CA VAL A 132 -3.83 -9.39 5.00
C VAL A 132 -3.81 -8.71 6.36
N VAL A 133 -3.94 -7.39 6.35
CA VAL A 133 -4.19 -6.56 7.54
C VAL A 133 -5.69 -6.39 7.69
N CYS A 134 -6.22 -6.72 8.88
CA CYS A 134 -7.61 -6.49 9.25
C CYS A 134 -7.71 -5.88 10.66
N CYS A 135 -8.91 -5.66 11.18
CA CYS A 135 -9.12 -5.35 12.60
C CYS A 135 -9.44 -6.61 13.40
N GLU A 136 -9.27 -6.55 14.73
CA GLU A 136 -9.54 -7.70 15.62
C GLU A 136 -10.97 -8.22 15.48
N THR A 137 -11.95 -7.38 15.17
CA THR A 137 -13.35 -7.78 14.98
C THR A 137 -13.58 -8.62 13.72
N LEU A 138 -12.78 -8.44 12.67
CA LEU A 138 -12.86 -9.19 11.42
C LEU A 138 -11.96 -10.44 11.41
N ARG A 139 -10.94 -10.47 12.27
CA ARG A 139 -9.97 -11.58 12.34
C ARG A 139 -10.59 -12.98 12.48
N PRO A 140 -11.63 -13.21 13.31
CA PRO A 140 -12.24 -14.54 13.43
C PRO A 140 -12.80 -15.09 12.12
N LEU A 141 -13.23 -14.21 11.20
CA LEU A 141 -13.76 -14.62 9.89
C LEU A 141 -12.67 -15.24 8.99
N LEU A 142 -11.39 -14.96 9.27
CA LEU A 142 -10.24 -15.45 8.52
C LEU A 142 -9.60 -16.71 9.13
N ALA A 143 -10.09 -17.21 10.26
CA ALA A 143 -9.45 -18.29 11.03
C ALA A 143 -9.24 -19.60 10.24
N HIS A 144 -10.05 -19.87 9.22
CA HIS A 144 -10.00 -21.11 8.44
C HIS A 144 -9.46 -20.93 7.02
N THR A 145 -8.96 -19.73 6.69
CA THR A 145 -8.51 -19.40 5.33
C THR A 145 -7.07 -19.83 5.04
N GLY A 146 -6.28 -20.10 6.07
CA GLY A 146 -4.84 -20.35 5.93
C GLY A 146 -4.00 -19.12 5.59
N LEU A 147 -4.62 -17.93 5.49
CA LEU A 147 -3.93 -16.68 5.22
C LEU A 147 -3.07 -16.23 6.40
N THR A 148 -1.96 -15.56 6.10
CA THR A 148 -1.24 -14.78 7.12
C THR A 148 -2.07 -13.52 7.45
N VAL A 149 -2.45 -13.36 8.71
CA VAL A 149 -3.31 -12.28 9.17
C VAL A 149 -2.60 -11.43 10.22
N TRP A 150 -2.51 -10.14 9.99
CA TRP A 150 -2.10 -9.14 10.98
C TRP A 150 -3.29 -8.30 11.38
N THR A 151 -3.33 -7.81 12.61
CA THR A 151 -4.37 -6.86 13.02
C THR A 151 -3.80 -5.47 13.21
N ALA A 152 -4.57 -4.46 12.82
CA ALA A 152 -4.15 -3.07 12.90
C ALA A 152 -3.78 -2.70 14.34
N GLU A 153 -4.54 -3.22 15.30
CA GLU A 153 -4.33 -3.00 16.73
C GLU A 153 -2.95 -3.52 17.19
N VAL A 154 -2.58 -4.74 16.78
CA VAL A 154 -1.29 -5.34 17.14
C VAL A 154 -0.14 -4.60 16.46
N LEU A 155 -0.29 -4.24 15.18
CA LEU A 155 0.74 -3.49 14.45
C LEU A 155 1.00 -2.11 15.09
N LEU A 156 -0.03 -1.44 15.62
CA LEU A 156 0.08 -0.14 16.29
C LEU A 156 0.59 -0.23 17.73
N MET A 157 0.62 -1.44 18.34
CA MET A 157 1.20 -1.65 19.67
C MET A 157 2.71 -1.86 19.66
N GLN A 158 3.31 -2.03 18.49
CA GLN A 158 4.76 -2.24 18.39
C GLN A 158 5.53 -0.99 18.85
N SER A 159 6.68 -1.22 19.49
CA SER A 159 7.51 -0.14 19.95
C SER A 159 8.14 0.59 18.76
N TYR A 160 7.91 1.89 18.67
CA TYR A 160 8.61 2.73 17.70
C TYR A 160 10.01 3.07 18.24
N THR A 161 11.02 2.65 17.52
CA THR A 161 12.43 2.87 17.94
C THR A 161 13.17 3.85 17.04
N ALA A 162 12.84 3.88 15.75
CA ALA A 162 13.47 4.77 14.76
C ALA A 162 12.71 4.73 13.42
N PRO A 163 12.86 5.76 12.57
CA PRO A 163 12.32 5.74 11.21
C PRO A 163 12.78 4.51 10.42
N VAL A 164 11.88 3.94 9.65
CA VAL A 164 12.17 2.74 8.85
C VAL A 164 13.15 3.08 7.73
N ARG A 165 14.28 2.35 7.67
CA ARG A 165 15.21 2.44 6.54
C ARG A 165 14.74 1.51 5.44
N ARG A 166 14.34 2.09 4.32
CA ARG A 166 13.89 1.36 3.13
C ARG A 166 15.10 1.00 2.26
N SER A 167 15.34 -0.29 2.06
CA SER A 167 16.33 -0.78 1.11
C SER A 167 15.65 -1.64 0.04
N GLY A 168 16.04 -1.47 -1.22
CA GLY A 168 15.48 -2.23 -2.34
C GLY A 168 14.12 -1.75 -2.83
N VAL A 169 13.62 -0.59 -2.37
CA VAL A 169 12.42 0.04 -2.93
C VAL A 169 12.76 0.67 -4.29
N SER A 170 11.88 0.48 -5.27
CA SER A 170 12.02 1.02 -6.63
C SER A 170 10.74 1.73 -7.04
N PRO A 171 10.81 2.83 -7.81
CA PRO A 171 9.64 3.45 -8.43
C PRO A 171 8.86 2.51 -9.37
N ASP A 172 9.50 1.43 -9.84
CA ASP A 172 8.87 0.40 -10.68
C ASP A 172 8.02 -0.59 -9.88
N HIS A 173 8.13 -0.61 -8.54
CA HIS A 173 7.28 -1.44 -7.71
C HIS A 173 5.84 -0.91 -7.69
N PRO A 174 4.82 -1.80 -7.65
CA PRO A 174 3.44 -1.37 -7.53
C PRO A 174 3.24 -0.61 -6.19
N ALA A 175 2.49 0.48 -6.24
CA ALA A 175 2.08 1.20 -5.04
C ALA A 175 0.82 0.58 -4.42
N TYR A 176 -0.13 0.19 -5.28
CA TYR A 176 -1.37 -0.49 -4.88
C TYR A 176 -1.92 -1.35 -6.02
N VAL A 177 -2.83 -2.27 -5.67
CA VAL A 177 -3.61 -3.08 -6.61
C VAL A 177 -5.08 -2.88 -6.32
N ILE A 178 -5.90 -2.60 -7.35
CA ILE A 178 -7.35 -2.44 -7.20
C ILE A 178 -8.06 -3.44 -8.09
N TYR A 179 -8.92 -4.27 -7.48
CA TYR A 179 -9.78 -5.19 -8.21
C TYR A 179 -11.07 -4.52 -8.65
N THR A 180 -11.40 -4.69 -9.91
CA THR A 180 -12.67 -4.27 -10.49
C THR A 180 -13.57 -5.48 -10.77
N SER A 181 -14.90 -5.26 -10.83
CA SER A 181 -15.84 -6.29 -11.27
C SER A 181 -15.62 -6.55 -12.76
N GLY A 182 -15.02 -7.70 -13.10
CA GLY A 182 -14.85 -8.10 -14.48
C GLY A 182 -16.19 -8.46 -15.13
N SER A 183 -16.35 -8.13 -16.42
CA SER A 183 -17.53 -8.51 -17.21
C SER A 183 -17.78 -10.04 -17.31
N THR A 184 -16.77 -10.84 -16.96
CA THR A 184 -16.81 -12.32 -16.91
C THR A 184 -17.15 -12.88 -15.54
N GLY A 185 -17.48 -12.03 -14.55
CA GLY A 185 -17.78 -12.44 -13.17
C GLY A 185 -16.53 -12.72 -12.32
N LYS A 186 -15.34 -12.83 -12.90
CA LYS A 186 -14.08 -12.92 -12.13
C LYS A 186 -13.52 -11.53 -11.87
N PRO A 187 -13.06 -11.24 -10.64
CA PRO A 187 -12.33 -10.01 -10.34
C PRO A 187 -11.11 -9.86 -11.25
N LYS A 188 -10.77 -8.62 -11.62
CA LYS A 188 -9.55 -8.29 -12.36
C LYS A 188 -8.82 -7.19 -11.61
N GLY A 189 -7.56 -7.42 -11.27
CA GLY A 189 -6.61 -6.50 -10.65
C GLY A 189 -5.51 -6.08 -11.59
#